data_5c1ec9c59c0c4e0d419d08b08e5572fd
#
_entry.id   5c1ec9c59c0c4e0d419d08b08e5572fd
#
_cell.length_a   1.000
_cell.length_b   1.000
_cell.length_c   1.000
_cell.angle_alpha   90.00
_cell.angle_beta   90.00
_cell.angle_gamma   90.00
#
_symmetry.space_group_name_H-M   'P 1'
#
loop_
_entity.id
_entity.type
_entity.pdbx_description
1 polymer ?
#
loop_
_entity_poly.entity_id
_entity_poly.type
_entity_poly.pdbx_seq_one_letter_code
_entity_poly.pdbx_strand_id
1 'polypeptide(L)'
;GIQFNSANLIEFKTAESNTALYLYDPDTMHAIITGNYVNEQDEEIPDTYGGDELAFLREMDYMSYAYSQIINEAANNAPNTVLTYPDTIIGQQFEITARLIAGGLETPFYRLNQNGYDTHIDQVGSSPSYTGTHTTLLSDLSNSLSVFLMEMDALGLLDKVLVITTSEFGRR
;
A
#
# COMPACT_ATOMS: atom_id res chain seq x y z
N GLY A 1 6.89 6.38 2.19
CA GLY A 1 6.26 5.49 1.21
C GLY A 1 5.11 4.71 1.79
N ILE A 2 4.25 4.21 0.92
CA ILE A 2 3.11 3.34 1.28
C ILE A 2 3.37 1.93 0.76
N GLN A 3 3.09 0.92 1.59
CA GLN A 3 3.19 -0.48 1.22
C GLN A 3 1.92 -1.26 1.62
N PHE A 4 1.55 -2.24 0.80
CA PHE A 4 0.39 -3.11 1.03
C PHE A 4 0.80 -4.52 1.49
N ASN A 5 1.75 -4.62 2.39
CA ASN A 5 2.12 -5.88 3.02
C ASN A 5 2.87 -5.60 4.33
N SER A 6 2.71 -6.48 5.31
CA SER A 6 3.36 -6.37 6.62
C SER A 6 4.85 -6.72 6.64
N ALA A 7 5.44 -7.14 5.51
CA ALA A 7 6.87 -7.44 5.45
C ALA A 7 7.70 -6.15 5.56
N ASN A 8 8.65 -6.13 6.48
CA ASN A 8 9.65 -5.07 6.59
C ASN A 8 10.62 -5.15 5.42
N LEU A 9 10.38 -4.34 4.41
CA LEU A 9 11.10 -4.39 3.16
C LEU A 9 12.30 -3.46 3.17
N ILE A 10 13.38 -3.94 2.59
CA ILE A 10 14.66 -3.22 2.54
C ILE A 10 14.55 -1.90 1.77
N GLU A 11 13.64 -1.82 0.81
CA GLU A 11 13.43 -0.66 -0.05
C GLU A 11 12.98 0.60 0.72
N PHE A 12 12.36 0.41 1.89
CA PHE A 12 11.92 1.50 2.75
C PHE A 12 12.79 1.68 3.99
N LYS A 13 13.88 0.92 4.12
CA LYS A 13 14.81 1.05 5.23
C LYS A 13 15.84 2.13 4.94
N THR A 14 15.99 3.03 5.91
CA THR A 14 17.17 3.90 6.02
C THR A 14 18.13 3.32 7.06
N ALA A 15 19.29 3.96 7.27
CA ALA A 15 20.23 3.56 8.33
C ALA A 15 19.62 3.66 9.73
N GLU A 16 18.61 4.50 9.92
CA GLU A 16 18.06 4.86 11.21
C GLU A 16 16.58 4.47 11.39
N SER A 17 15.82 4.26 10.31
CA SER A 17 14.38 4.03 10.40
C SER A 17 13.80 3.24 9.23
N ASN A 18 12.59 2.70 9.43
CA ASN A 18 11.73 2.22 8.34
C ASN A 18 10.76 3.35 7.98
N THR A 19 10.80 3.82 6.74
CA THR A 19 10.00 4.94 6.24
C THR A 19 8.72 4.51 5.52
N ALA A 20 8.37 3.23 5.56
CA ALA A 20 7.13 2.73 4.97
C ALA A 20 5.99 2.75 5.99
N LEU A 21 4.83 3.22 5.54
CA LEU A 21 3.57 3.02 6.23
C LEU A 21 2.85 1.81 5.61
N TYR A 22 2.45 0.86 6.44
CA TYR A 22 1.60 -0.24 6.03
C TYR A 22 0.15 0.24 5.90
N LEU A 23 -0.44 0.00 4.74
CA LEU A 23 -1.82 0.36 4.44
C LEU A 23 -2.59 -0.89 4.01
N TYR A 24 -3.75 -1.09 4.61
CA TYR A 24 -4.72 -2.10 4.16
C TYR A 24 -5.88 -1.43 3.43
N ASP A 25 -6.60 -0.57 4.12
CA ASP A 25 -7.70 0.23 3.59
C ASP A 25 -7.72 1.57 4.32
N PRO A 26 -7.76 2.72 3.61
CA PRO A 26 -7.68 4.04 4.23
C PRO A 26 -8.77 4.32 5.26
N ASP A 27 -10.01 3.98 4.95
CA ASP A 27 -11.16 4.29 5.78
C ASP A 27 -11.15 3.43 7.06
N THR A 28 -10.87 2.13 6.91
CA THR A 28 -10.74 1.19 8.04
C THR A 28 -9.57 1.56 8.93
N MET A 29 -8.41 1.87 8.34
CA MET A 29 -7.22 2.28 9.09
C MET A 29 -7.50 3.55 9.89
N HIS A 30 -8.10 4.56 9.26
CA HIS A 30 -8.46 5.81 9.92
C HIS A 30 -9.42 5.57 11.09
N ALA A 31 -10.49 4.77 10.90
CA ALA A 31 -11.45 4.46 11.95
C ALA A 31 -10.82 3.74 13.15
N ILE A 32 -9.90 2.78 12.90
CA ILE A 32 -9.20 2.05 13.96
C ILE A 32 -8.28 3.00 14.75
N ILE A 33 -7.48 3.79 14.05
CA ILE A 33 -6.50 4.68 14.69
C ILE A 33 -7.22 5.76 15.48
N THR A 34 -8.19 6.45 14.88
CA THR A 34 -8.92 7.54 15.55
C THR A 34 -9.80 7.05 16.71
N GLY A 35 -10.36 5.85 16.59
CA GLY A 35 -11.16 5.27 17.67
C GLY A 35 -10.36 4.85 18.90
N ASN A 36 -9.05 4.66 18.76
CA ASN A 36 -8.15 4.24 19.86
C ASN A 36 -7.16 5.34 20.28
N TYR A 37 -7.05 6.41 19.52
CA TYR A 37 -6.11 7.49 19.83
C TYR A 37 -6.56 8.31 21.03
N VAL A 38 -5.67 8.46 21.99
CA VAL A 38 -5.83 9.37 23.13
C VAL A 38 -4.72 10.40 23.05
N ASN A 39 -5.08 11.68 23.09
CA ASN A 39 -4.07 12.75 23.07
C ASN A 39 -3.42 12.89 24.45
N GLU A 40 -2.23 12.35 24.59
CA GLU A 40 -1.42 12.42 25.80
C GLU A 40 -0.18 13.33 25.65
N GLN A 41 -0.17 14.19 24.63
CA GLN A 41 0.99 15.05 24.33
C GLN A 41 1.32 16.04 25.44
N ASP A 42 0.32 16.47 26.21
CA ASP A 42 0.49 17.45 27.29
C ASP A 42 0.77 16.78 28.66
N GLU A 43 0.80 15.45 28.74
CA GLU A 43 1.13 14.75 29.98
C GLU A 43 2.65 14.76 30.25
N GLU A 44 3.02 14.99 31.52
CA GLU A 44 4.42 15.03 31.94
C GLU A 44 5.11 13.66 31.71
N ILE A 45 6.27 13.69 31.10
CA ILE A 45 7.12 12.51 30.86
C ILE A 45 8.18 12.48 31.96
N PRO A 46 8.31 11.36 32.70
CA PRO A 46 9.36 11.22 33.71
C PRO A 46 10.76 11.29 33.09
N ASP A 47 11.68 11.98 33.74
CA ASP A 47 13.11 12.05 33.36
C ASP A 47 13.82 10.74 33.74
N THR A 48 13.51 9.67 33.02
CA THR A 48 14.03 8.31 33.21
C THR A 48 14.11 7.59 31.88
N TYR A 49 14.91 6.53 31.80
CA TYR A 49 14.94 5.66 30.61
C TYR A 49 13.55 5.18 30.19
N GLY A 50 12.68 4.83 31.15
CA GLY A 50 11.27 4.47 30.84
C GLY A 50 10.47 5.67 30.34
N GLY A 51 10.83 6.90 30.71
CA GLY A 51 10.24 8.12 30.18
C GLY A 51 10.63 8.36 28.72
N ASP A 52 11.90 8.10 28.35
CA ASP A 52 12.35 8.21 26.96
C ASP A 52 11.58 7.23 26.04
N GLU A 53 11.38 5.98 26.48
CA GLU A 53 10.58 4.99 25.77
C GLU A 53 9.10 5.43 25.65
N LEU A 54 8.54 6.00 26.71
CA LEU A 54 7.17 6.54 26.70
C LEU A 54 7.04 7.71 25.72
N ALA A 55 8.01 8.63 25.71
CA ALA A 55 8.05 9.75 24.77
C ALA A 55 8.03 9.24 23.32
N PHE A 56 8.88 8.25 23.02
CA PHE A 56 8.94 7.64 21.70
C PHE A 56 7.61 6.99 21.31
N LEU A 57 6.97 6.23 22.21
CA LEU A 57 5.68 5.59 21.93
C LEU A 57 4.58 6.63 21.66
N ARG A 58 4.51 7.69 22.46
CA ARG A 58 3.56 8.79 22.26
C ARG A 58 3.78 9.53 20.94
N GLU A 59 5.03 9.77 20.57
CA GLU A 59 5.35 10.36 19.28
C GLU A 59 4.90 9.45 18.11
N MET A 60 5.15 8.16 18.19
CA MET A 60 4.73 7.19 17.17
C MET A 60 3.21 7.10 17.06
N ASP A 61 2.49 7.15 18.18
CA ASP A 61 1.03 7.12 18.20
C ASP A 61 0.44 8.40 17.57
N TYR A 62 0.97 9.56 17.94
CA TYR A 62 0.61 10.83 17.33
C TYR A 62 0.89 10.88 15.83
N MET A 63 2.06 10.41 15.39
CA MET A 63 2.42 10.35 13.97
C MET A 63 1.48 9.42 13.20
N SER A 64 1.13 8.28 13.77
CA SER A 64 0.17 7.34 13.17
C SER A 64 -1.20 7.99 13.01
N TYR A 65 -1.68 8.69 14.04
CA TYR A 65 -2.91 9.46 13.97
C TYR A 65 -2.86 10.54 12.89
N ALA A 66 -1.83 11.36 12.87
CA ALA A 66 -1.67 12.45 11.90
C ALA A 66 -1.61 11.92 10.46
N TYR A 67 -0.85 10.85 10.21
CA TYR A 67 -0.77 10.24 8.88
C TYR A 67 -2.10 9.60 8.46
N SER A 68 -2.83 8.99 9.38
CA SER A 68 -4.14 8.43 9.06
C SER A 68 -5.13 9.48 8.57
N GLN A 69 -5.09 10.69 9.15
CA GLN A 69 -5.90 11.83 8.72
C GLN A 69 -5.57 12.23 7.28
N ILE A 70 -4.28 12.43 6.97
CA ILE A 70 -3.81 12.85 5.64
C ILE A 70 -4.20 11.82 4.57
N ILE A 71 -4.03 10.54 4.87
CA ILE A 71 -4.37 9.45 3.95
C ILE A 71 -5.88 9.39 3.73
N ASN A 72 -6.66 9.50 4.80
CA ASN A 72 -8.12 9.50 4.72
C ASN A 72 -8.66 10.72 3.94
N GLU A 73 -8.09 11.90 4.18
CA GLU A 73 -8.43 13.12 3.42
C GLU A 73 -8.14 12.93 1.92
N ALA A 74 -6.97 12.42 1.57
CA ALA A 74 -6.62 12.13 0.19
C ALA A 74 -7.60 11.11 -0.43
N ALA A 75 -7.90 10.02 0.28
CA ALA A 75 -8.85 9.03 -0.20
C ALA A 75 -10.26 9.62 -0.43
N ASN A 76 -10.71 10.54 0.43
CA ASN A 76 -12.02 11.19 0.31
C ASN A 76 -12.06 12.32 -0.72
N ASN A 77 -10.92 12.94 -1.02
CA ASN A 77 -10.80 13.97 -2.04
C ASN A 77 -10.68 13.41 -3.47
N ALA A 78 -10.46 12.10 -3.60
CA ALA A 78 -10.36 11.48 -4.90
C ALA A 78 -11.66 11.63 -5.70
N PRO A 79 -11.61 11.96 -6.99
CA PRO A 79 -12.78 11.92 -7.84
C PRO A 79 -13.32 10.50 -7.96
N ASN A 80 -14.62 10.36 -8.10
CA ASN A 80 -15.22 9.03 -8.33
C ASN A 80 -14.72 8.47 -9.66
N THR A 81 -14.13 7.27 -9.61
CA THR A 81 -13.83 6.53 -10.82
C THR A 81 -15.06 5.78 -11.34
N VAL A 82 -15.17 5.67 -12.66
CA VAL A 82 -16.16 4.80 -13.31
C VAL A 82 -15.55 3.47 -13.74
N LEU A 83 -14.25 3.31 -13.54
CA LEU A 83 -13.53 2.09 -13.87
C LEU A 83 -13.68 1.06 -12.75
N THR A 84 -13.83 -0.20 -13.15
CA THR A 84 -13.96 -1.31 -12.21
C THR A 84 -12.67 -2.10 -12.19
N TYR A 85 -12.04 -2.15 -11.03
CA TYR A 85 -10.86 -2.98 -10.81
C TYR A 85 -11.25 -4.45 -10.64
N PRO A 86 -10.39 -5.40 -11.03
CA PRO A 86 -10.60 -6.81 -10.73
C PRO A 86 -10.75 -7.04 -9.22
N ASP A 87 -11.70 -7.91 -8.84
CA ASP A 87 -11.91 -8.31 -7.44
C ASP A 87 -10.82 -9.31 -7.00
N THR A 88 -9.59 -8.84 -6.96
CA THR A 88 -8.40 -9.58 -6.54
C THR A 88 -7.60 -8.71 -5.58
N ILE A 89 -6.74 -9.34 -4.77
CA ILE A 89 -5.89 -8.60 -3.82
C ILE A 89 -5.06 -7.53 -4.54
N ILE A 90 -4.45 -7.86 -5.68
CA ILE A 90 -3.66 -6.90 -6.44
C ILE A 90 -4.53 -5.82 -7.09
N GLY A 91 -5.75 -6.16 -7.52
CA GLY A 91 -6.72 -5.19 -8.04
C GLY A 91 -7.11 -4.15 -7.01
N GLN A 92 -7.44 -4.58 -5.81
CA GLN A 92 -7.77 -3.69 -4.67
C GLN A 92 -6.58 -2.78 -4.30
N GLN A 93 -5.35 -3.29 -4.32
CA GLN A 93 -4.16 -2.47 -4.06
C GLN A 93 -3.97 -1.38 -5.13
N PHE A 94 -4.18 -1.70 -6.41
CA PHE A 94 -4.14 -0.71 -7.49
C PHE A 94 -5.25 0.33 -7.34
N GLU A 95 -6.47 -0.09 -7.01
CA GLU A 95 -7.62 0.80 -6.78
C GLU A 95 -7.34 1.81 -5.66
N ILE A 96 -6.88 1.34 -4.51
CA ILE A 96 -6.52 2.21 -3.39
C ILE A 96 -5.37 3.16 -3.79
N THR A 97 -4.37 2.66 -4.49
CA THR A 97 -3.24 3.48 -4.97
C THR A 97 -3.73 4.58 -5.91
N ALA A 98 -4.58 4.25 -6.86
CA ALA A 98 -5.17 5.22 -7.79
C ALA A 98 -5.99 6.28 -7.03
N ARG A 99 -6.81 5.86 -6.09
CA ARG A 99 -7.60 6.75 -5.23
C ARG A 99 -6.72 7.73 -4.45
N LEU A 100 -5.63 7.27 -3.85
CA LEU A 100 -4.71 8.13 -3.09
C LEU A 100 -3.95 9.11 -3.99
N ILE A 101 -3.47 8.68 -5.15
CA ILE A 101 -2.80 9.55 -6.13
C ILE A 101 -3.78 10.61 -6.65
N ALA A 102 -4.98 10.20 -7.04
CA ALA A 102 -6.02 11.09 -7.56
C ALA A 102 -6.49 12.10 -6.51
N GLY A 103 -6.50 11.71 -5.25
CA GLY A 103 -6.83 12.59 -4.12
C GLY A 103 -5.70 13.51 -3.67
N GLY A 104 -4.55 13.45 -4.33
CA GLY A 104 -3.44 14.38 -4.12
C GLY A 104 -2.50 13.99 -2.97
N LEU A 105 -2.44 12.72 -2.58
CA LEU A 105 -1.48 12.28 -1.58
C LEU A 105 -0.05 12.43 -2.11
N GLU A 106 0.73 13.31 -1.49
CA GLU A 106 2.11 13.59 -1.84
C GLU A 106 3.07 12.53 -1.28
N THR A 107 2.96 11.28 -1.76
CA THR A 107 3.94 10.24 -1.44
C THR A 107 4.61 9.75 -2.73
N PRO A 108 5.96 9.67 -2.75
CA PRO A 108 6.68 9.33 -3.99
C PRO A 108 6.69 7.83 -4.29
N PHE A 109 6.40 6.96 -3.32
CA PHE A 109 6.53 5.52 -3.49
C PHE A 109 5.31 4.77 -2.97
N TYR A 110 4.76 3.92 -3.83
CA TYR A 110 3.74 2.93 -3.50
C TYR A 110 4.30 1.55 -3.85
N ARG A 111 4.20 0.62 -2.93
CA ARG A 111 4.60 -0.77 -3.16
C ARG A 111 3.41 -1.70 -3.03
N LEU A 112 3.07 -2.32 -4.14
CA LEU A 112 2.04 -3.34 -4.23
C LEU A 112 2.69 -4.71 -4.19
N ASN A 113 1.99 -5.72 -3.68
CA ASN A 113 2.51 -7.06 -3.57
C ASN A 113 1.50 -8.09 -4.05
N GLN A 114 1.97 -8.97 -4.92
CA GLN A 114 1.22 -10.13 -5.36
C GLN A 114 1.98 -11.41 -5.01
N ASN A 115 1.38 -12.24 -4.17
CA ASN A 115 1.93 -13.52 -3.75
C ASN A 115 1.44 -14.66 -4.65
N GLY A 116 1.97 -15.87 -4.43
CA GLY A 116 1.47 -17.09 -5.08
C GLY A 116 2.30 -17.57 -6.25
N TYR A 117 3.40 -16.89 -6.59
CA TYR A 117 4.25 -17.30 -7.73
C TYR A 117 5.13 -18.52 -7.46
N ASP A 118 5.28 -18.93 -6.20
CA ASP A 118 5.98 -20.17 -5.82
C ASP A 118 5.05 -21.39 -5.99
N THR A 119 4.77 -21.72 -7.23
CA THR A 119 3.75 -22.70 -7.63
C THR A 119 4.20 -24.16 -7.58
N HIS A 120 5.50 -24.43 -7.46
CA HIS A 120 6.12 -25.75 -7.41
C HIS A 120 5.61 -26.73 -8.48
N ILE A 121 4.38 -27.22 -8.39
CA ILE A 121 3.80 -28.27 -9.26
C ILE A 121 2.67 -27.79 -10.16
N ASP A 122 1.93 -26.76 -9.80
CA ASP A 122 0.73 -26.32 -10.51
C ASP A 122 0.93 -25.03 -11.32
N GLN A 123 2.16 -24.78 -11.76
CA GLN A 123 2.51 -23.57 -12.50
C GLN A 123 1.71 -23.41 -13.79
N VAL A 124 1.59 -24.51 -14.54
CA VAL A 124 0.84 -24.57 -15.81
C VAL A 124 -0.21 -25.67 -15.78
N GLY A 125 -1.31 -25.45 -16.46
CA GLY A 125 -2.35 -26.46 -16.63
C GLY A 125 -1.88 -27.61 -17.50
N SER A 126 -2.46 -28.78 -17.29
CA SER A 126 -2.16 -29.97 -18.08
C SER A 126 -2.63 -29.86 -19.54
N SER A 127 -3.74 -29.15 -19.77
CA SER A 127 -4.28 -28.92 -21.12
C SER A 127 -5.41 -27.88 -21.10
N PRO A 128 -5.31 -26.79 -21.83
CA PRO A 128 -4.13 -26.33 -22.59
C PRO A 128 -3.02 -25.77 -21.66
N SER A 129 -1.77 -25.84 -22.11
CA SER A 129 -0.59 -25.44 -21.31
C SER A 129 -0.50 -23.96 -20.95
N TYR A 130 -1.33 -23.09 -21.56
CA TYR A 130 -1.44 -21.67 -21.21
C TYR A 130 -2.44 -21.40 -20.08
N THR A 131 -2.95 -22.42 -19.42
CA THR A 131 -3.76 -22.32 -18.20
C THR A 131 -2.92 -22.65 -16.97
N GLY A 132 -3.48 -22.45 -15.77
CA GLY A 132 -2.82 -22.76 -14.51
C GLY A 132 -2.59 -21.52 -13.64
N THR A 133 -2.07 -21.74 -12.45
CA THR A 133 -1.89 -20.71 -11.42
C THR A 133 -1.06 -19.51 -11.92
N HIS A 134 0.03 -19.77 -12.63
CA HIS A 134 0.89 -18.70 -13.15
C HIS A 134 0.17 -17.78 -14.14
N THR A 135 -0.63 -18.38 -15.03
CA THR A 135 -1.43 -17.60 -16.00
C THR A 135 -2.48 -16.74 -15.27
N THR A 136 -3.14 -17.30 -14.27
CA THR A 136 -4.12 -16.54 -13.47
C THR A 136 -3.46 -15.34 -12.79
N LEU A 137 -2.34 -15.54 -12.11
CA LEU A 137 -1.60 -14.46 -11.44
C LEU A 137 -1.15 -13.36 -12.41
N LEU A 138 -0.62 -13.74 -13.57
CA LEU A 138 -0.21 -12.76 -14.59
C LEU A 138 -1.43 -12.04 -15.21
N SER A 139 -2.55 -12.71 -15.38
CA SER A 139 -3.78 -12.09 -15.87
C SER A 139 -4.33 -11.09 -14.85
N ASP A 140 -4.34 -11.44 -13.57
CA ASP A 140 -4.78 -10.55 -12.50
C ASP A 140 -3.92 -9.30 -12.44
N LEU A 141 -2.59 -9.45 -12.51
CA LEU A 141 -1.66 -8.33 -12.56
C LEU A 141 -1.88 -7.46 -13.80
N SER A 142 -1.94 -8.08 -14.97
CA SER A 142 -2.11 -7.37 -16.26
C SER A 142 -3.41 -6.59 -16.32
N ASN A 143 -4.51 -7.20 -15.90
CA ASN A 143 -5.83 -6.58 -15.91
C ASN A 143 -5.88 -5.41 -14.91
N SER A 144 -5.39 -5.62 -13.70
CA SER A 144 -5.36 -4.57 -12.66
C SER A 144 -4.49 -3.39 -13.06
N LEU A 145 -3.30 -3.65 -13.60
CA LEU A 145 -2.40 -2.61 -14.11
C LEU A 145 -3.02 -1.86 -15.31
N SER A 146 -3.70 -2.58 -16.20
CA SER A 146 -4.37 -1.94 -17.34
C SER A 146 -5.43 -0.94 -16.88
N VAL A 147 -6.29 -1.32 -15.93
CA VAL A 147 -7.31 -0.43 -15.37
C VAL A 147 -6.65 0.78 -14.69
N PHE A 148 -5.60 0.54 -13.90
CA PHE A 148 -4.86 1.61 -13.23
C PHE A 148 -4.29 2.63 -14.22
N LEU A 149 -3.63 2.17 -15.29
CA LEU A 149 -3.06 3.06 -16.30
C LEU A 149 -4.15 3.83 -17.06
N MET A 150 -5.27 3.18 -17.37
CA MET A 150 -6.42 3.85 -17.98
C MET A 150 -7.00 4.93 -17.07
N GLU A 151 -7.07 4.70 -15.76
CA GLU A 151 -7.55 5.69 -14.80
C GLU A 151 -6.57 6.85 -14.67
N MET A 152 -5.26 6.58 -14.59
CA MET A 152 -4.25 7.64 -14.57
C MET A 152 -4.27 8.49 -15.84
N ASP A 153 -4.51 7.90 -17.00
CA ASP A 153 -4.67 8.61 -18.27
C ASP A 153 -5.92 9.49 -18.26
N ALA A 154 -7.06 8.94 -17.86
CA ALA A 154 -8.32 9.67 -17.77
C ALA A 154 -8.24 10.89 -16.81
N LEU A 155 -7.43 10.79 -15.78
CA LEU A 155 -7.18 11.87 -14.80
C LEU A 155 -6.06 12.84 -15.22
N GLY A 156 -5.37 12.60 -16.35
CA GLY A 156 -4.22 13.40 -16.79
C GLY A 156 -2.99 13.26 -15.87
N LEU A 157 -2.85 12.11 -15.22
CA LEU A 157 -1.76 11.80 -14.27
C LEU A 157 -0.78 10.75 -14.79
N LEU A 158 -1.01 10.17 -15.99
CA LEU A 158 -0.22 9.07 -16.51
C LEU A 158 1.28 9.44 -16.67
N ASP A 159 1.58 10.66 -17.06
CA ASP A 159 2.95 11.17 -17.24
C ASP A 159 3.70 11.41 -15.91
N LYS A 160 2.99 11.33 -14.78
CA LYS A 160 3.54 11.49 -13.43
C LYS A 160 3.79 10.17 -12.71
N VAL A 161 3.40 9.05 -13.31
CA VAL A 161 3.46 7.73 -12.68
C VAL A 161 4.45 6.85 -13.41
N LEU A 162 5.39 6.26 -12.68
CA LEU A 162 6.29 5.21 -13.15
C LEU A 162 5.95 3.90 -12.44
N VAL A 163 5.62 2.88 -13.19
CA VAL A 163 5.39 1.52 -12.66
C VAL A 163 6.60 0.64 -12.95
N ILE A 164 7.12 -0.01 -11.92
CA ILE A 164 8.25 -0.94 -12.00
C ILE A 164 7.82 -2.25 -11.36
N THR A 165 8.04 -3.36 -12.05
CA THR A 165 7.83 -4.70 -11.50
C THR A 165 9.17 -5.30 -11.08
N THR A 166 9.18 -5.92 -9.91
CA THR A 166 10.33 -6.67 -9.40
C THR A 166 9.88 -8.08 -9.02
N SER A 167 10.78 -9.04 -9.12
CA SER A 167 10.55 -10.41 -8.70
C SER A 167 11.62 -10.81 -7.69
N GLU A 168 11.21 -11.55 -6.65
CA GLU A 168 12.15 -12.08 -5.65
C GLU A 168 13.11 -13.08 -6.27
N PHE A 169 12.61 -13.90 -7.16
CA PHE A 169 13.38 -14.94 -7.83
C PHE A 169 13.40 -14.75 -9.35
N GLY A 170 14.56 -14.97 -9.94
CA GLY A 170 14.66 -15.19 -11.38
C GLY A 170 14.31 -16.64 -11.74
N ARG A 171 13.92 -16.87 -12.98
CA ARG A 171 13.74 -18.23 -13.50
C ARG A 171 15.11 -18.87 -13.76
N ARG A 172 15.27 -20.14 -13.33
CA ARG A 172 16.34 -21.05 -13.77
C ARG A 172 15.93 -21.82 -15.02
#